data_66d2b544d7bba642891b11ea4210a976
#
_entry.id   66d2b544d7bba642891b11ea4210a976
#
_cell.length_a   1.000
_cell.length_b   1.000
_cell.length_c   1.000
_cell.angle_alpha   90.00
_cell.angle_beta   90.00
_cell.angle_gamma   90.00
#
_symmetry.space_group_name_H-M   'P 1'
#
loop_
_entity.id
_entity.type
_entity.pdbx_description
1 polymer ?
#
loop_
_entity_poly.entity_id
_entity_poly.type
_entity_poly.pdbx_seq_one_letter_code
_entity_poly.pdbx_strand_id
1 'polypeptide(L)'
;RLADVARRSGLLVSTDLGDTMVCCPMPGHDDTTPSMALHLSTDRYHCFGCGAGGDVVQWIRDIYGVGAKEAVGMLDAPGPLPAPPAGTRSDHSVIPRASAPRAEPPDPARTPETRVLAATLDAWGYYRFGALHDAGLTYLAARGIDVGALEAQTKEPVVGHTPFKAPDQLTARLRAKGYGDDELVDAGLARRVPGAELIDSYRHRVILPVTDTQGRVVGLIGRYDGERRDVPKYLNPPRTAIYDKSVNLYRPTQEPLDPDAQVVVVEGTLDAVAVAAVAAKAGRSSTFAPVTSSGLALSDAQLRAICSIHPGRIVLAGDGDRAGREASARWATDLLGLGRESLITDWPDGHDASSWMAEHGTQGLVALTCPSAATTPRGKPRPRYSGSVVATTIASAATTAHQAAAPTVLSPLHALPPGAPQRRYARAAAGCLTPLLIAAHRPPEAPPREAAEGWEEWESIRAAHAAHVDAVAGAVACLGQRLLPEARQAWVGAAAQQIAGAGLGPSGWAERKIAWLVETMTAEQCGAVLPDLITAACSVSAPRR
;
A
#
# COMPACT_ATOMS: atom_id res chain seq x y z
N ARG A 1 -2.57 -9.61 -28.44
CA ARG A 1 -3.22 -8.67 -29.40
C ARG A 1 -2.90 -7.21 -29.09
N LEU A 2 -3.07 -6.74 -27.84
CA LEU A 2 -2.80 -5.33 -27.49
C LEU A 2 -1.36 -4.91 -27.75
N ALA A 3 -0.38 -5.73 -27.35
CA ALA A 3 1.04 -5.47 -27.62
C ALA A 3 1.37 -5.34 -29.12
N ASP A 4 0.69 -6.13 -29.96
CA ASP A 4 0.85 -6.06 -31.42
C ASP A 4 0.24 -4.76 -31.98
N VAL A 5 -0.97 -4.43 -31.56
CA VAL A 5 -1.65 -3.21 -31.99
C VAL A 5 -0.88 -1.96 -31.53
N ALA A 6 -0.38 -1.94 -30.31
CA ALA A 6 0.44 -0.85 -29.78
C ALA A 6 1.73 -0.65 -30.60
N ARG A 7 2.42 -1.75 -30.95
CA ARG A 7 3.61 -1.70 -31.83
C ARG A 7 3.27 -1.23 -33.25
N ARG A 8 2.17 -1.72 -33.81
CA ARG A 8 1.68 -1.26 -35.13
C ARG A 8 1.29 0.22 -35.13
N SER A 9 0.93 0.78 -33.96
CA SER A 9 0.69 2.22 -33.74
C SER A 9 1.96 3.02 -33.45
N GLY A 10 3.15 2.40 -33.49
CA GLY A 10 4.45 3.07 -33.34
C GLY A 10 5.00 3.13 -31.92
N LEU A 11 4.41 2.41 -30.94
CA LEU A 11 4.94 2.32 -29.59
C LEU A 11 5.98 1.19 -29.46
N LEU A 12 7.06 1.45 -28.72
CA LEU A 12 8.04 0.44 -28.32
C LEU A 12 7.51 -0.32 -27.10
N VAL A 13 6.95 -1.51 -27.31
CA VAL A 13 6.42 -2.37 -26.24
C VAL A 13 7.26 -3.64 -26.15
N SER A 14 7.87 -3.89 -24.97
CA SER A 14 8.51 -5.17 -24.67
C SER A 14 7.44 -6.19 -24.26
N THR A 15 7.47 -7.38 -24.87
CA THR A 15 6.54 -8.47 -24.57
C THR A 15 7.03 -9.39 -23.45
N ASP A 16 8.29 -9.24 -23.03
CA ASP A 16 8.96 -10.16 -22.11
C ASP A 16 8.68 -9.86 -20.62
N LEU A 17 8.05 -8.71 -20.33
CA LEU A 17 7.85 -8.19 -18.97
C LEU A 17 6.40 -8.29 -18.45
N GLY A 18 5.47 -8.90 -19.19
CA GLY A 18 4.05 -8.90 -18.80
C GLY A 18 3.40 -7.52 -18.91
N ASP A 19 2.56 -7.13 -17.95
CA ASP A 19 1.93 -5.81 -17.91
C ASP A 19 2.99 -4.71 -17.83
N THR A 20 2.86 -3.65 -18.65
CA THR A 20 3.89 -2.62 -18.79
C THR A 20 3.28 -1.21 -18.79
N MET A 21 4.09 -0.23 -18.38
CA MET A 21 3.74 1.19 -18.45
C MET A 21 4.42 1.85 -19.64
N VAL A 22 3.67 2.65 -20.40
CA VAL A 22 4.15 3.41 -21.57
C VAL A 22 3.67 4.85 -21.51
N CYS A 23 4.34 5.75 -22.24
CA CYS A 23 3.80 7.09 -22.48
C CYS A 23 2.53 6.98 -23.33
N CYS A 24 1.50 7.73 -22.96
CA CYS A 24 0.19 7.66 -23.58
C CYS A 24 0.23 8.23 -25.01
N PRO A 25 -0.16 7.46 -26.06
CA PRO A 25 -0.16 7.93 -27.45
C PRO A 25 -1.47 8.59 -27.85
N MET A 26 -2.40 8.83 -26.92
CA MET A 26 -3.74 9.33 -27.25
C MET A 26 -3.68 10.79 -27.71
N PRO A 27 -4.45 11.16 -28.75
CA PRO A 27 -4.50 12.53 -29.25
C PRO A 27 -4.89 13.52 -28.14
N GLY A 28 -4.17 14.63 -28.05
CA GLY A 28 -4.42 15.68 -27.05
C GLY A 28 -3.85 15.37 -25.64
N HIS A 29 -3.07 14.29 -25.49
CA HIS A 29 -2.35 14.00 -24.26
C HIS A 29 -0.84 14.03 -24.53
N ASP A 30 -0.18 15.13 -24.15
CA ASP A 30 1.28 15.26 -24.22
C ASP A 30 1.91 14.61 -22.99
N ASP A 31 2.26 13.32 -23.12
CA ASP A 31 2.73 12.48 -22.04
C ASP A 31 4.24 12.25 -22.13
N THR A 32 5.00 12.89 -21.25
CA THR A 32 6.47 12.78 -21.18
C THR A 32 6.95 11.75 -20.16
N THR A 33 6.03 11.21 -19.33
CA THR A 33 6.31 10.18 -18.33
C THR A 33 5.30 9.05 -18.47
N PRO A 34 5.71 7.76 -18.39
CA PRO A 34 4.80 6.64 -18.57
C PRO A 34 3.56 6.72 -17.66
N SER A 35 2.40 7.02 -18.24
CA SER A 35 1.12 7.17 -17.54
C SER A 35 0.05 6.19 -17.98
N MET A 36 0.32 5.36 -19.01
CA MET A 36 -0.62 4.39 -19.53
C MET A 36 -0.18 2.97 -19.20
N ALA A 37 -1.01 2.22 -18.50
CA ALA A 37 -0.85 0.79 -18.25
C ALA A 37 -1.36 -0.01 -19.45
N LEU A 38 -0.54 -0.95 -19.93
CA LEU A 38 -0.92 -1.98 -20.89
C LEU A 38 -1.00 -3.32 -20.16
N HIS A 39 -2.22 -3.84 -20.01
CA HIS A 39 -2.49 -5.15 -19.42
C HIS A 39 -2.49 -6.22 -20.52
N LEU A 40 -1.30 -6.75 -20.81
CA LEU A 40 -1.09 -7.67 -21.93
C LEU A 40 -1.79 -9.02 -21.75
N SER A 41 -2.02 -9.44 -20.50
CA SER A 41 -2.75 -10.65 -20.15
C SER A 41 -4.25 -10.60 -20.46
N THR A 42 -4.84 -9.40 -20.43
CA THR A 42 -6.27 -9.18 -20.64
C THR A 42 -6.60 -8.39 -21.90
N ASP A 43 -5.58 -8.01 -22.69
CA ASP A 43 -5.70 -7.15 -23.87
C ASP A 43 -6.40 -5.80 -23.60
N ARG A 44 -6.16 -5.22 -22.42
CA ARG A 44 -6.74 -3.94 -21.99
C ARG A 44 -5.67 -2.89 -21.70
N TYR A 45 -6.03 -1.64 -21.89
CA TYR A 45 -5.18 -0.49 -21.51
C TYR A 45 -5.97 0.50 -20.66
N HIS A 46 -5.23 1.28 -19.88
CA HIS A 46 -5.77 2.40 -19.12
C HIS A 46 -4.70 3.48 -18.94
N CYS A 47 -4.98 4.70 -19.35
CA CYS A 47 -4.13 5.85 -19.09
C CYS A 47 -4.59 6.56 -17.81
N PHE A 48 -3.71 6.65 -16.82
CA PHE A 48 -3.99 7.35 -15.57
C PHE A 48 -3.93 8.86 -15.69
N GLY A 49 -3.35 9.39 -16.79
CA GLY A 49 -3.28 10.82 -17.08
C GLY A 49 -4.55 11.35 -17.73
N CYS A 50 -4.92 10.83 -18.90
CA CYS A 50 -6.09 11.33 -19.65
C CYS A 50 -7.38 10.51 -19.45
N GLY A 51 -7.32 9.37 -18.73
CA GLY A 51 -8.48 8.50 -18.50
C GLY A 51 -8.88 7.63 -19.70
N ALA A 52 -8.15 7.67 -20.82
CA ALA A 52 -8.41 6.80 -21.96
C ALA A 52 -8.21 5.35 -21.55
N GLY A 53 -9.12 4.47 -21.93
CA GLY A 53 -9.02 3.06 -21.56
C GLY A 53 -10.02 2.19 -22.31
N GLY A 54 -9.66 0.91 -22.50
CA GLY A 54 -10.50 -0.02 -23.23
C GLY A 54 -9.77 -1.29 -23.68
N ASP A 55 -10.31 -1.88 -24.73
CA ASP A 55 -9.73 -3.02 -25.45
C ASP A 55 -9.02 -2.57 -26.74
N VAL A 56 -8.55 -3.52 -27.54
CA VAL A 56 -7.85 -3.25 -28.81
C VAL A 56 -8.71 -2.49 -29.83
N VAL A 57 -10.03 -2.67 -29.81
CA VAL A 57 -10.93 -1.94 -30.72
C VAL A 57 -11.05 -0.49 -30.27
N GLN A 58 -11.19 -0.27 -28.98
CA GLN A 58 -11.24 1.07 -28.40
C GLN A 58 -9.91 1.81 -28.60
N TRP A 59 -8.75 1.11 -28.53
CA TRP A 59 -7.44 1.65 -28.85
C TRP A 59 -7.40 2.30 -30.22
N ILE A 60 -7.86 1.57 -31.27
CA ILE A 60 -7.89 2.10 -32.64
C ILE A 60 -8.85 3.29 -32.75
N ARG A 61 -10.00 3.20 -32.10
CA ARG A 61 -10.97 4.30 -32.11
C ARG A 61 -10.43 5.57 -31.45
N ASP A 62 -9.73 5.43 -30.35
CA ASP A 62 -9.20 6.57 -29.60
C ASP A 62 -8.03 7.24 -30.34
N ILE A 63 -7.18 6.47 -31.00
CA ILE A 63 -6.02 7.02 -31.73
C ILE A 63 -6.43 7.63 -33.11
N TYR A 64 -7.31 6.93 -33.84
CA TYR A 64 -7.62 7.30 -35.22
C TYR A 64 -8.95 8.04 -35.39
N GLY A 65 -9.75 8.17 -34.35
CA GLY A 65 -11.05 8.85 -34.40
C GLY A 65 -12.11 8.14 -35.25
N VAL A 66 -11.97 6.81 -35.42
CA VAL A 66 -12.82 6.02 -36.33
C VAL A 66 -13.96 5.29 -35.62
N GLY A 67 -14.99 4.89 -36.39
CA GLY A 67 -16.09 4.09 -35.87
C GLY A 67 -15.69 2.63 -35.54
N ALA A 68 -16.48 1.92 -34.71
CA ALA A 68 -16.18 0.56 -34.29
C ALA A 68 -16.01 -0.43 -35.46
N LYS A 69 -16.84 -0.34 -36.48
CA LYS A 69 -16.76 -1.22 -37.68
C LYS A 69 -15.47 -1.02 -38.45
N GLU A 70 -15.06 0.24 -38.60
CA GLU A 70 -13.82 0.61 -39.27
C GLU A 70 -12.58 0.20 -38.44
N ALA A 71 -12.62 0.39 -37.13
CA ALA A 71 -11.57 -0.04 -36.22
C ALA A 71 -11.32 -1.56 -36.30
N VAL A 72 -12.38 -2.38 -36.37
CA VAL A 72 -12.25 -3.82 -36.58
C VAL A 72 -11.60 -4.13 -37.94
N GLY A 73 -12.01 -3.45 -39.02
CA GLY A 73 -11.38 -3.59 -40.34
C GLY A 73 -9.88 -3.26 -40.33
N MET A 74 -9.46 -2.24 -39.60
CA MET A 74 -8.05 -1.85 -39.44
C MET A 74 -7.27 -2.90 -38.62
N LEU A 75 -7.89 -3.56 -37.65
CA LEU A 75 -7.28 -4.63 -36.89
C LEU A 75 -7.04 -5.90 -37.70
N ASP A 76 -7.97 -6.24 -38.59
CA ASP A 76 -7.90 -7.44 -39.45
C ASP A 76 -6.99 -7.25 -40.66
N ALA A 77 -6.67 -5.99 -41.04
CA ALA A 77 -5.77 -5.71 -42.15
C ALA A 77 -4.32 -6.09 -41.82
N PRO A 78 -3.61 -6.85 -42.69
CA PRO A 78 -2.21 -7.17 -42.47
C PRO A 78 -1.33 -5.94 -42.73
N GLY A 79 -0.32 -5.72 -41.86
CA GLY A 79 0.68 -4.66 -42.02
C GLY A 79 0.64 -3.57 -40.95
N PRO A 80 1.49 -2.54 -41.08
CA PRO A 80 1.51 -1.42 -40.16
C PRO A 80 0.22 -0.62 -40.24
N LEU A 81 -0.23 -0.09 -39.11
CA LEU A 81 -1.36 0.86 -39.08
C LEU A 81 -0.94 2.18 -39.74
N PRO A 82 -1.87 2.96 -40.32
CA PRO A 82 -1.58 4.30 -40.80
C PRO A 82 -0.90 5.15 -39.74
N ALA A 83 -0.07 6.12 -40.14
CA ALA A 83 0.46 7.09 -39.18
C ALA A 83 -0.71 7.79 -38.48
N PRO A 84 -0.66 7.94 -37.13
CA PRO A 84 -1.70 8.68 -36.42
C PRO A 84 -1.88 10.09 -37.01
N PRO A 85 -3.10 10.66 -36.97
CA PRO A 85 -3.35 12.01 -37.47
C PRO A 85 -2.38 13.02 -36.86
N ALA A 86 -1.87 13.98 -37.66
CA ALA A 86 -0.93 14.98 -37.20
C ALA A 86 -1.53 15.81 -36.04
N GLY A 87 -0.95 15.67 -34.87
CA GLY A 87 -1.39 16.23 -33.58
C GLY A 87 -0.79 15.44 -32.40
N THR A 88 -0.13 14.31 -32.69
CA THR A 88 0.43 13.38 -31.71
C THR A 88 1.96 13.40 -31.62
N ARG A 89 2.65 14.29 -32.33
CA ARG A 89 4.10 14.49 -32.21
C ARG A 89 4.41 15.98 -32.09
N SER A 90 4.94 16.40 -30.96
CA SER A 90 5.63 17.67 -30.82
C SER A 90 6.95 17.59 -31.58
N ASP A 91 6.98 18.21 -32.77
CA ASP A 91 8.21 18.46 -33.49
C ASP A 91 8.93 19.61 -32.78
N HIS A 92 10.13 19.37 -32.25
CA HIS A 92 10.99 20.39 -31.65
C HIS A 92 11.61 21.28 -32.76
N SER A 93 10.80 22.04 -33.49
CA SER A 93 11.29 23.13 -34.30
C SER A 93 11.10 24.47 -33.59
N VAL A 94 12.22 25.08 -33.26
CA VAL A 94 12.31 26.43 -32.68
C VAL A 94 11.72 27.43 -33.64
N ILE A 95 10.52 27.96 -33.35
CA ILE A 95 9.96 29.12 -34.04
C ILE A 95 10.51 30.38 -33.38
N PRO A 96 11.09 31.36 -34.13
CA PRO A 96 11.54 32.61 -33.54
C PRO A 96 10.35 33.40 -32.99
N ARG A 97 10.45 33.75 -31.75
CA ARG A 97 9.48 34.51 -30.98
C ARG A 97 9.34 35.93 -31.57
N ALA A 98 8.21 36.25 -32.21
CA ALA A 98 7.80 37.64 -32.43
C ALA A 98 7.61 38.28 -31.03
N SER A 99 8.18 39.47 -30.86
CA SER A 99 8.09 40.24 -29.61
C SER A 99 6.64 40.56 -29.29
N ALA A 100 6.09 39.82 -28.32
CA ALA A 100 4.84 40.13 -27.67
C ALA A 100 4.99 41.39 -26.79
N PRO A 101 3.94 42.20 -26.62
CA PRO A 101 3.98 43.36 -25.72
C PRO A 101 4.39 42.91 -24.34
N ARG A 102 5.20 43.73 -23.68
CA ARG A 102 5.74 43.52 -22.34
C ARG A 102 4.58 43.21 -21.38
N ALA A 103 4.40 41.95 -21.03
CA ALA A 103 3.42 41.54 -20.02
C ALA A 103 3.81 42.20 -18.69
N GLU A 104 2.83 42.81 -18.05
CA GLU A 104 2.97 43.21 -16.63
C GLU A 104 3.48 41.99 -15.81
N PRO A 105 4.31 42.20 -14.78
CA PRO A 105 4.75 41.11 -13.93
C PRO A 105 3.52 40.37 -13.42
N PRO A 106 3.51 39.03 -13.47
CA PRO A 106 2.34 38.25 -13.05
C PRO A 106 1.99 38.60 -11.61
N ASP A 107 0.74 38.99 -11.38
CA ASP A 107 0.18 39.19 -10.04
C ASP A 107 0.37 37.87 -9.27
N PRO A 108 1.12 37.86 -8.16
CA PRO A 108 1.36 36.64 -7.37
C PRO A 108 0.07 35.99 -6.86
N ALA A 109 -1.06 36.72 -6.84
CA ALA A 109 -2.38 36.18 -6.54
C ALA A 109 -3.03 35.40 -7.71
N ARG A 110 -2.42 35.42 -8.91
CA ARG A 110 -2.96 34.79 -10.14
C ARG A 110 -2.05 33.73 -10.74
N THR A 111 -1.17 33.11 -9.95
CA THR A 111 -0.41 31.94 -10.44
C THR A 111 -1.34 30.75 -10.64
N PRO A 112 -1.01 29.78 -11.53
CA PRO A 112 -1.78 28.56 -11.68
C PRO A 112 -2.04 27.85 -10.35
N GLU A 113 -1.04 27.79 -9.46
CA GLU A 113 -1.19 27.16 -8.13
C GLU A 113 -2.22 27.88 -7.27
N THR A 114 -2.19 29.22 -7.21
CA THR A 114 -3.14 29.99 -6.39
C THR A 114 -4.55 29.89 -6.94
N ARG A 115 -4.72 29.84 -8.26
CA ARG A 115 -6.04 29.69 -8.90
C ARG A 115 -6.61 28.29 -8.72
N VAL A 116 -5.80 27.25 -8.87
CA VAL A 116 -6.19 25.84 -8.64
C VAL A 116 -6.56 25.63 -7.16
N LEU A 117 -5.78 26.21 -6.24
CA LEU A 117 -6.09 26.14 -4.81
C LEU A 117 -7.41 26.84 -4.48
N ALA A 118 -7.62 28.05 -4.99
CA ALA A 118 -8.86 28.79 -4.76
C ALA A 118 -10.08 28.05 -5.31
N ALA A 119 -10.00 27.49 -6.53
CA ALA A 119 -11.07 26.70 -7.13
C ALA A 119 -11.36 25.43 -6.32
N THR A 120 -10.32 24.75 -5.81
CA THR A 120 -10.47 23.56 -4.98
C THR A 120 -11.14 23.88 -3.63
N LEU A 121 -10.75 24.99 -2.99
CA LEU A 121 -11.37 25.46 -1.73
C LEU A 121 -12.84 25.86 -1.95
N ASP A 122 -13.16 26.55 -3.04
CA ASP A 122 -14.53 26.93 -3.38
C ASP A 122 -15.40 25.69 -3.70
N ALA A 123 -14.84 24.68 -4.38
CA ALA A 123 -15.51 23.43 -4.63
C ALA A 123 -15.79 22.67 -3.31
N TRP A 124 -14.80 22.58 -2.44
CA TRP A 124 -14.97 21.97 -1.12
C TRP A 124 -16.02 22.73 -0.30
N GLY A 125 -15.95 24.06 -0.26
CA GLY A 125 -16.95 24.90 0.40
C GLY A 125 -18.37 24.65 -0.11
N TYR A 126 -18.54 24.34 -1.39
CA TYR A 126 -19.83 23.97 -1.97
C TYR A 126 -20.30 22.58 -1.55
N TYR A 127 -19.44 21.56 -1.66
CA TYR A 127 -19.80 20.17 -1.35
C TYR A 127 -20.07 19.91 0.12
N ARG A 128 -19.46 20.66 1.03
CA ARG A 128 -19.60 20.52 2.48
C ARG A 128 -20.73 21.36 3.11
N PHE A 129 -21.66 21.91 2.32
CA PHE A 129 -22.66 22.84 2.83
C PHE A 129 -24.09 22.31 2.72
N GLY A 130 -24.88 22.49 3.79
CA GLY A 130 -26.32 22.19 3.83
C GLY A 130 -26.66 20.75 3.44
N ALA A 131 -27.64 20.56 2.58
CA ALA A 131 -28.14 19.24 2.18
C ALA A 131 -27.07 18.32 1.57
N LEU A 132 -25.96 18.85 1.00
CA LEU A 132 -24.85 18.03 0.50
C LEU A 132 -24.01 17.48 1.67
N HIS A 133 -23.81 18.25 2.70
CA HIS A 133 -23.18 17.76 3.93
C HIS A 133 -24.05 16.67 4.59
N ASP A 134 -25.35 16.93 4.74
CA ASP A 134 -26.31 15.96 5.32
C ASP A 134 -26.32 14.64 4.55
N ALA A 135 -26.22 14.69 3.21
CA ALA A 135 -26.13 13.49 2.37
C ALA A 135 -24.83 12.72 2.63
N GLY A 136 -23.71 13.43 2.80
CA GLY A 136 -22.43 12.85 3.19
C GLY A 136 -22.49 12.15 4.55
N LEU A 137 -23.07 12.81 5.56
CA LEU A 137 -23.29 12.26 6.90
C LEU A 137 -24.18 11.00 6.84
N THR A 138 -25.28 11.05 6.09
CA THR A 138 -26.18 9.91 5.90
C THR A 138 -25.45 8.71 5.31
N TYR A 139 -24.60 8.93 4.31
CA TYR A 139 -23.79 7.87 3.71
C TYR A 139 -22.82 7.23 4.69
N LEU A 140 -22.11 8.04 5.51
CA LEU A 140 -21.19 7.55 6.54
C LEU A 140 -21.94 6.79 7.64
N ALA A 141 -23.07 7.33 8.12
CA ALA A 141 -23.89 6.69 9.15
C ALA A 141 -24.41 5.33 8.72
N ALA A 142 -24.81 5.15 7.45
CA ALA A 142 -25.21 3.85 6.88
C ALA A 142 -24.08 2.80 6.92
N ARG A 143 -22.84 3.20 7.13
CA ARG A 143 -21.66 2.35 7.31
C ARG A 143 -21.17 2.26 8.75
N GLY A 144 -21.94 2.75 9.70
CA GLY A 144 -21.57 2.77 11.12
C GLY A 144 -20.49 3.80 11.45
N ILE A 145 -20.23 4.78 10.59
CA ILE A 145 -19.24 5.84 10.81
C ILE A 145 -19.98 7.10 11.26
N ASP A 146 -19.84 7.43 12.54
CA ASP A 146 -20.42 8.64 13.17
C ASP A 146 -19.31 9.68 13.38
N VAL A 147 -19.28 10.69 12.52
CA VAL A 147 -18.27 11.76 12.56
C VAL A 147 -18.65 12.95 13.43
N GLY A 148 -19.82 12.93 14.09
CA GLY A 148 -20.32 14.08 14.84
C GLY A 148 -19.35 14.60 15.92
N ALA A 149 -18.72 13.70 16.67
CA ALA A 149 -17.70 14.09 17.66
C ALA A 149 -16.44 14.67 17.01
N LEU A 150 -16.03 14.16 15.86
CA LEU A 150 -14.87 14.64 15.12
C LEU A 150 -15.11 16.05 14.57
N GLU A 151 -16.26 16.28 13.93
CA GLU A 151 -16.62 17.59 13.39
C GLU A 151 -16.86 18.63 14.50
N ALA A 152 -17.43 18.21 15.64
CA ALA A 152 -17.57 19.09 16.81
C ALA A 152 -16.22 19.52 17.39
N GLN A 153 -15.21 18.65 17.36
CA GLN A 153 -13.85 18.93 17.82
C GLN A 153 -13.10 19.83 16.84
N THR A 154 -13.06 19.46 15.55
CA THR A 154 -12.34 20.20 14.51
C THR A 154 -13.03 21.50 14.10
N LYS A 155 -14.32 21.64 14.40
CA LYS A 155 -15.23 22.72 13.97
C LYS A 155 -15.30 22.84 12.44
N GLU A 156 -14.97 21.79 11.73
CA GLU A 156 -14.94 21.71 10.28
C GLU A 156 -15.62 20.41 9.81
N PRO A 157 -16.46 20.47 8.76
CA PRO A 157 -17.00 19.28 8.12
C PRO A 157 -15.86 18.42 7.54
N VAL A 158 -15.93 17.11 7.78
CA VAL A 158 -14.97 16.14 7.25
C VAL A 158 -15.49 15.41 6.00
N VAL A 159 -16.77 15.62 5.67
CA VAL A 159 -17.46 15.00 4.55
C VAL A 159 -18.35 15.99 3.83
N GLY A 160 -18.54 15.78 2.54
CA GLY A 160 -19.52 16.45 1.70
C GLY A 160 -20.10 15.48 0.68
N HIS A 161 -20.92 15.98 -0.23
CA HIS A 161 -21.51 15.21 -1.30
C HIS A 161 -21.62 16.02 -2.58
N THR A 162 -21.65 15.34 -3.71
CA THR A 162 -21.92 15.98 -5.01
C THR A 162 -23.42 16.20 -5.19
N PRO A 163 -23.82 17.27 -5.92
CA PRO A 163 -25.22 17.50 -6.23
C PRO A 163 -25.79 16.40 -7.15
N PHE A 164 -27.11 16.17 -7.02
CA PHE A 164 -27.79 15.05 -7.71
C PHE A 164 -28.46 15.45 -9.04
N LYS A 165 -28.65 16.77 -9.30
CA LYS A 165 -29.64 17.22 -10.31
C LYS A 165 -29.05 17.49 -11.70
N ALA A 166 -27.83 17.94 -11.82
CA ALA A 166 -27.24 18.27 -13.11
C ALA A 166 -25.76 17.87 -13.19
N PRO A 167 -25.24 17.54 -14.37
CA PRO A 167 -23.87 17.03 -14.52
C PRO A 167 -22.78 18.11 -14.42
N ASP A 168 -23.16 19.38 -14.35
CA ASP A 168 -22.31 20.58 -14.45
C ASP A 168 -22.58 21.60 -13.34
N GLN A 169 -23.24 21.24 -12.26
CA GLN A 169 -23.66 22.19 -11.21
C GLN A 169 -22.49 22.88 -10.52
N LEU A 170 -21.41 22.17 -10.23
CA LEU A 170 -20.21 22.78 -9.69
C LEU A 170 -19.55 23.69 -10.71
N THR A 171 -19.38 23.19 -11.94
CA THR A 171 -18.79 23.93 -13.06
C THR A 171 -19.50 25.25 -13.28
N ALA A 172 -20.84 25.25 -13.39
CA ALA A 172 -21.64 26.46 -13.55
C ALA A 172 -21.45 27.45 -12.38
N ARG A 173 -21.43 26.93 -11.13
CA ARG A 173 -21.20 27.74 -9.93
C ARG A 173 -19.81 28.39 -9.91
N LEU A 174 -18.78 27.63 -10.27
CA LEU A 174 -17.41 28.14 -10.27
C LEU A 174 -17.17 29.14 -11.42
N ARG A 175 -17.77 28.91 -12.59
CA ARG A 175 -17.80 29.92 -13.67
C ARG A 175 -18.43 31.24 -13.24
N ALA A 176 -19.53 31.18 -12.49
CA ALA A 176 -20.16 32.37 -11.92
C ALA A 176 -19.28 33.12 -10.91
N LYS A 177 -18.28 32.45 -10.31
CA LYS A 177 -17.25 33.05 -9.47
C LYS A 177 -16.03 33.56 -10.24
N GLY A 178 -16.01 33.43 -11.58
CA GLY A 178 -14.95 33.93 -12.45
C GLY A 178 -13.79 32.97 -12.68
N TYR A 179 -14.01 31.65 -12.45
CA TYR A 179 -13.04 30.63 -12.88
C TYR A 179 -13.22 30.28 -14.36
N GLY A 180 -12.12 30.22 -15.08
CA GLY A 180 -12.09 29.78 -16.49
C GLY A 180 -12.19 28.26 -16.59
N ASP A 181 -12.62 27.78 -17.77
CA ASP A 181 -12.78 26.36 -18.06
C ASP A 181 -11.46 25.57 -17.90
N ASP A 182 -10.35 26.13 -18.37
CA ASP A 182 -9.03 25.51 -18.23
C ASP A 182 -8.61 25.41 -16.77
N GLU A 183 -8.84 26.44 -15.96
CA GLU A 183 -8.57 26.41 -14.51
C GLU A 183 -9.35 25.30 -13.79
N LEU A 184 -10.61 25.07 -14.18
CA LEU A 184 -11.45 24.02 -13.61
C LEU A 184 -10.98 22.61 -14.03
N VAL A 185 -10.50 22.48 -15.26
CA VAL A 185 -9.89 21.22 -15.73
C VAL A 185 -8.55 20.97 -15.06
N ASP A 186 -7.69 21.98 -14.97
CA ASP A 186 -6.38 21.89 -14.29
C ASP A 186 -6.50 21.60 -12.80
N ALA A 187 -7.58 22.07 -12.16
CA ALA A 187 -7.93 21.71 -10.79
C ALA A 187 -8.53 20.29 -10.65
N GLY A 188 -8.81 19.60 -11.77
CA GLY A 188 -9.46 18.29 -11.76
C GLY A 188 -10.93 18.31 -11.34
N LEU A 189 -11.54 19.49 -11.27
CA LEU A 189 -12.94 19.68 -10.84
C LEU A 189 -13.94 19.46 -11.96
N ALA A 190 -13.53 19.74 -13.20
CA ALA A 190 -14.30 19.52 -14.40
C ALA A 190 -13.51 18.72 -15.44
N ARG A 191 -14.21 18.13 -16.41
CA ARG A 191 -13.60 17.42 -17.54
C ARG A 191 -14.31 17.72 -18.84
N ARG A 192 -13.55 17.75 -19.91
CA ARG A 192 -14.08 17.91 -21.27
C ARG A 192 -14.67 16.59 -21.76
N VAL A 193 -15.82 16.66 -22.39
CA VAL A 193 -16.46 15.50 -23.03
C VAL A 193 -16.69 15.83 -24.48
N PRO A 194 -16.29 14.97 -25.44
CA PRO A 194 -16.51 15.21 -26.86
C PRO A 194 -17.99 15.51 -27.18
N GLY A 195 -18.25 16.61 -27.84
CA GLY A 195 -19.59 17.03 -28.25
C GLY A 195 -20.50 17.58 -27.14
N ALA A 196 -19.95 17.80 -25.94
CA ALA A 196 -20.67 18.40 -24.82
C ALA A 196 -19.86 19.55 -24.20
N GLU A 197 -20.55 20.37 -23.38
CA GLU A 197 -19.88 21.33 -22.49
C GLU A 197 -19.09 20.62 -21.40
N LEU A 198 -18.28 21.38 -20.63
CA LEU A 198 -17.62 20.86 -19.43
C LEU A 198 -18.65 20.22 -18.48
N ILE A 199 -18.28 19.08 -17.93
CA ILE A 199 -19.06 18.41 -16.89
C ILE A 199 -18.22 18.24 -15.62
N ASP A 200 -18.88 18.20 -14.47
CA ASP A 200 -18.25 17.97 -13.18
C ASP A 200 -17.51 16.62 -13.15
N SER A 201 -16.30 16.61 -12.64
CA SER A 201 -15.51 15.38 -12.47
C SER A 201 -16.13 14.45 -11.45
N TYR A 202 -16.65 15.00 -10.38
CA TYR A 202 -17.28 14.23 -9.29
C TYR A 202 -18.81 14.24 -9.44
N ARG A 203 -19.40 13.08 -9.59
CA ARG A 203 -20.85 12.88 -9.70
C ARG A 203 -21.28 11.63 -8.98
N HIS A 204 -22.39 11.70 -8.21
CA HIS A 204 -22.85 10.60 -7.35
C HIS A 204 -21.75 10.11 -6.41
N ARG A 205 -21.11 11.07 -5.70
CA ARG A 205 -20.00 10.75 -4.83
C ARG A 205 -20.06 11.50 -3.50
N VAL A 206 -19.76 10.79 -2.46
CA VAL A 206 -19.32 11.37 -1.20
C VAL A 206 -17.95 11.97 -1.40
N ILE A 207 -17.72 13.18 -0.92
CA ILE A 207 -16.48 13.94 -1.10
C ILE A 207 -15.74 14.04 0.22
N LEU A 208 -14.45 13.73 0.16
CA LEU A 208 -13.52 13.78 1.30
C LEU A 208 -12.34 14.69 0.92
N PRO A 209 -12.02 15.72 1.74
CA PRO A 209 -10.96 16.66 1.42
C PRO A 209 -9.58 16.08 1.74
N VAL A 210 -8.64 16.20 0.80
CA VAL A 210 -7.22 15.95 1.06
C VAL A 210 -6.56 17.25 1.47
N THR A 211 -5.92 17.27 2.63
CA THR A 211 -5.22 18.44 3.14
C THR A 211 -3.70 18.26 3.06
N ASP A 212 -3.01 19.37 2.84
CA ASP A 212 -1.55 19.42 2.98
C ASP A 212 -1.12 19.54 4.47
N THR A 213 0.17 19.64 4.70
CA THR A 213 0.74 19.80 6.05
C THR A 213 0.39 21.13 6.73
N GLN A 214 -0.17 22.09 5.98
CA GLN A 214 -0.67 23.38 6.49
C GLN A 214 -2.18 23.37 6.74
N GLY A 215 -2.84 22.22 6.52
CA GLY A 215 -4.29 22.06 6.66
C GLY A 215 -5.11 22.63 5.49
N ARG A 216 -4.46 23.07 4.37
CA ARG A 216 -5.18 23.58 3.21
C ARG A 216 -5.70 22.41 2.37
N VAL A 217 -6.94 22.50 1.90
CA VAL A 217 -7.51 21.46 1.01
C VAL A 217 -6.88 21.58 -0.39
N VAL A 218 -6.08 20.58 -0.74
CA VAL A 218 -5.33 20.53 -2.01
C VAL A 218 -5.89 19.54 -3.02
N GLY A 219 -6.87 18.73 -2.62
CA GLY A 219 -7.53 17.77 -3.50
C GLY A 219 -8.83 17.24 -2.89
N LEU A 220 -9.62 16.58 -3.69
CA LEU A 220 -10.89 16.00 -3.29
C LEU A 220 -10.95 14.53 -3.70
N ILE A 221 -11.21 13.62 -2.76
CA ILE A 221 -11.46 12.21 -3.06
C ILE A 221 -12.95 11.98 -3.13
N GLY A 222 -13.41 11.37 -4.23
CA GLY A 222 -14.82 11.05 -4.44
C GLY A 222 -15.11 9.56 -4.29
N ARG A 223 -15.85 9.16 -3.25
CA ARG A 223 -16.34 7.80 -3.06
C ARG A 223 -17.68 7.64 -3.73
N TYR A 224 -17.82 6.69 -4.67
CA TYR A 224 -19.09 6.41 -5.35
C TYR A 224 -20.13 5.91 -4.34
N ASP A 225 -21.32 6.52 -4.34
CA ASP A 225 -22.43 6.23 -3.44
C ASP A 225 -23.48 5.26 -4.04
N GLY A 226 -23.37 4.98 -5.35
CA GLY A 226 -24.30 4.09 -6.05
C GLY A 226 -23.86 2.62 -6.05
N GLU A 227 -24.66 1.78 -6.72
CA GLU A 227 -24.49 0.32 -6.77
C GLU A 227 -23.84 -0.18 -8.08
N ARG A 228 -23.63 0.69 -9.06
CA ARG A 228 -23.06 0.30 -10.37
C ARG A 228 -21.64 -0.19 -10.23
N ARG A 229 -21.34 -1.39 -10.75
CA ARG A 229 -20.02 -2.03 -10.69
C ARG A 229 -19.04 -1.53 -11.76
N ASP A 230 -19.54 -0.91 -12.81
CA ASP A 230 -18.74 -0.31 -13.90
C ASP A 230 -18.24 1.11 -13.57
N VAL A 231 -18.61 1.66 -12.42
CA VAL A 231 -18.13 2.94 -11.92
C VAL A 231 -17.04 2.72 -10.87
N PRO A 232 -15.86 3.37 -11.01
CA PRO A 232 -14.80 3.24 -10.01
C PRO A 232 -15.28 3.61 -8.60
N LYS A 233 -15.02 2.72 -7.64
CA LYS A 233 -15.39 2.88 -6.23
C LYS A 233 -14.84 4.17 -5.64
N TYR A 234 -13.58 4.50 -5.94
CA TYR A 234 -12.94 5.76 -5.57
C TYR A 234 -12.48 6.50 -6.83
N LEU A 235 -12.60 7.80 -6.79
CA LEU A 235 -12.00 8.73 -7.73
C LEU A 235 -11.06 9.64 -6.95
N ASN A 236 -9.76 9.43 -7.15
CA ASN A 236 -8.74 10.31 -6.59
C ASN A 236 -8.60 11.58 -7.45
N PRO A 237 -8.14 12.71 -6.89
CA PRO A 237 -7.79 13.87 -7.68
C PRO A 237 -6.73 13.48 -8.74
N PRO A 238 -6.77 14.04 -9.95
CA PRO A 238 -5.65 13.96 -10.86
C PRO A 238 -4.44 14.72 -10.28
N ARG A 239 -3.27 14.53 -10.87
CA ARG A 239 -2.12 15.38 -10.57
C ARG A 239 -2.44 16.81 -10.99
N THR A 240 -2.27 17.77 -10.07
CA THR A 240 -2.49 19.20 -10.30
C THR A 240 -1.26 19.99 -9.87
N ALA A 241 -1.28 21.31 -10.02
CA ALA A 241 -0.21 22.17 -9.51
C ALA A 241 -0.03 22.10 -7.98
N ILE A 242 -1.05 21.63 -7.24
CA ILE A 242 -1.07 21.59 -5.76
C ILE A 242 -1.24 20.19 -5.19
N TYR A 243 -1.50 19.17 -6.00
CA TYR A 243 -1.74 17.80 -5.56
C TYR A 243 -0.96 16.80 -6.41
N ASP A 244 -0.26 15.90 -5.73
CA ASP A 244 0.38 14.73 -6.33
C ASP A 244 0.10 13.51 -5.46
N LYS A 245 -0.63 12.52 -6.02
CA LYS A 245 -0.98 11.30 -5.29
C LYS A 245 0.23 10.53 -4.76
N SER A 246 1.38 10.65 -5.43
CA SER A 246 2.62 9.97 -4.99
C SER A 246 3.29 10.63 -3.77
N VAL A 247 2.84 11.82 -3.38
CA VAL A 247 3.39 12.59 -2.26
C VAL A 247 2.35 12.80 -1.17
N ASN A 248 1.12 13.17 -1.57
CA ASN A 248 0.07 13.49 -0.63
C ASN A 248 -0.51 12.23 0.03
N LEU A 249 -0.80 12.35 1.31
CA LEU A 249 -1.52 11.37 2.11
C LEU A 249 -2.89 11.95 2.49
N TYR A 250 -3.89 11.09 2.61
CA TYR A 250 -5.14 11.48 3.21
C TYR A 250 -5.09 11.31 4.73
N ARG A 251 -5.42 12.36 5.46
CA ARG A 251 -5.64 12.38 6.90
C ARG A 251 -6.97 13.08 7.19
N PRO A 252 -7.88 12.49 7.99
CA PRO A 252 -9.18 13.10 8.31
C PRO A 252 -9.06 14.40 9.11
N THR A 253 -7.99 14.56 9.90
CA THR A 253 -7.71 15.72 10.74
C THR A 253 -6.22 15.99 10.85
N GLN A 254 -5.85 17.26 11.05
CA GLN A 254 -4.48 17.74 11.31
C GLN A 254 -4.31 18.21 12.77
N GLU A 255 -5.16 17.74 13.68
CA GLU A 255 -5.07 18.09 15.10
C GLU A 255 -3.67 17.79 15.68
N PRO A 256 -3.22 18.60 16.66
CA PRO A 256 -1.99 18.34 17.40
C PRO A 256 -2.01 16.96 18.06
N LEU A 257 -0.86 16.29 18.08
CA LEU A 257 -0.71 14.94 18.58
C LEU A 257 0.01 14.94 19.94
N ASP A 258 -0.40 14.02 20.81
CA ASP A 258 0.24 13.77 22.10
C ASP A 258 1.64 13.17 21.91
N PRO A 259 2.57 13.32 22.88
CA PRO A 259 3.92 12.72 22.78
C PRO A 259 3.94 11.20 22.60
N ASP A 260 2.90 10.50 23.03
CA ASP A 260 2.74 9.04 22.91
C ASP A 260 1.78 8.64 21.76
N ALA A 261 1.42 9.58 20.91
CA ALA A 261 0.56 9.34 19.77
C ALA A 261 1.14 8.29 18.81
N GLN A 262 0.24 7.64 18.09
CA GLN A 262 0.61 6.67 17.08
C GLN A 262 -0.02 6.99 15.72
N VAL A 263 0.78 6.82 14.68
CA VAL A 263 0.32 6.93 13.30
C VAL A 263 -0.31 5.60 12.89
N VAL A 264 -1.55 5.63 12.43
CA VAL A 264 -2.29 4.44 12.02
C VAL A 264 -2.44 4.44 10.50
N VAL A 265 -1.68 3.58 9.82
CA VAL A 265 -1.71 3.46 8.35
C VAL A 265 -2.78 2.46 7.96
N VAL A 266 -3.78 2.90 7.23
CA VAL A 266 -4.90 2.07 6.72
C VAL A 266 -4.95 2.09 5.19
N GLU A 267 -5.70 1.18 4.57
CA GLU A 267 -5.80 1.11 3.10
C GLU A 267 -6.73 2.16 2.52
N GLY A 268 -7.90 2.31 3.11
CA GLY A 268 -8.98 3.11 2.56
C GLY A 268 -9.19 4.44 3.28
N THR A 269 -9.75 5.39 2.54
CA THR A 269 -10.09 6.71 3.08
C THR A 269 -11.16 6.61 4.17
N LEU A 270 -12.17 5.73 3.99
CA LEU A 270 -13.21 5.53 4.99
C LEU A 270 -12.68 4.86 6.26
N ASP A 271 -11.65 4.01 6.15
CA ASP A 271 -10.99 3.40 7.30
C ASP A 271 -10.33 4.46 8.16
N ALA A 272 -9.63 5.42 7.52
CA ALA A 272 -9.03 6.54 8.22
C ALA A 272 -10.11 7.41 8.92
N VAL A 273 -11.23 7.69 8.24
CA VAL A 273 -12.36 8.44 8.82
C VAL A 273 -12.96 7.70 10.01
N ALA A 274 -13.17 6.38 9.89
CA ALA A 274 -13.74 5.57 10.97
C ALA A 274 -12.87 5.56 12.22
N VAL A 275 -11.56 5.39 12.06
CA VAL A 275 -10.61 5.45 13.19
C VAL A 275 -10.62 6.83 13.82
N ALA A 276 -10.58 7.93 13.04
CA ALA A 276 -10.62 9.29 13.54
C ALA A 276 -11.93 9.60 14.29
N ALA A 277 -13.07 9.18 13.72
CA ALA A 277 -14.39 9.39 14.33
C ALA A 277 -14.52 8.69 15.69
N VAL A 278 -14.09 7.42 15.76
CA VAL A 278 -14.11 6.64 17.01
C VAL A 278 -13.12 7.19 18.03
N ALA A 279 -11.94 7.66 17.60
CA ALA A 279 -10.96 8.31 18.45
C ALA A 279 -11.51 9.62 19.03
N ALA A 280 -12.20 10.44 18.22
CA ALA A 280 -12.86 11.67 18.69
C ALA A 280 -13.96 11.37 19.73
N LYS A 281 -14.80 10.38 19.45
CA LYS A 281 -15.87 9.92 20.37
C LYS A 281 -15.30 9.39 21.69
N ALA A 282 -14.09 8.84 21.69
CA ALA A 282 -13.38 8.38 22.88
C ALA A 282 -12.58 9.49 23.59
N GLY A 283 -12.55 10.73 23.09
CA GLY A 283 -11.70 11.81 23.60
C GLY A 283 -10.20 11.55 23.38
N ARG A 284 -9.83 10.81 22.32
CA ARG A 284 -8.47 10.34 22.01
C ARG A 284 -7.96 10.76 20.64
N SER A 285 -8.49 11.84 20.06
CA SER A 285 -8.06 12.32 18.73
C SER A 285 -6.58 12.66 18.67
N SER A 286 -6.01 13.18 19.76
CA SER A 286 -4.58 13.48 19.87
C SER A 286 -3.68 12.23 19.99
N THR A 287 -4.28 11.08 20.33
CA THR A 287 -3.54 9.80 20.47
C THR A 287 -3.41 9.04 19.16
N PHE A 288 -4.32 9.23 18.20
CA PHE A 288 -4.36 8.48 16.94
C PHE A 288 -4.30 9.40 15.73
N ALA A 289 -3.34 9.17 14.84
CA ALA A 289 -3.20 9.86 13.57
C ALA A 289 -3.48 8.87 12.41
N PRO A 290 -4.75 8.58 12.07
CA PRO A 290 -5.06 7.72 10.94
C PRO A 290 -4.67 8.38 9.62
N VAL A 291 -4.07 7.59 8.72
CA VAL A 291 -3.53 8.05 7.44
C VAL A 291 -3.62 6.97 6.38
N THR A 292 -3.85 7.37 5.12
CA THR A 292 -3.81 6.44 3.96
C THR A 292 -3.24 7.12 2.71
N SER A 293 -2.63 6.32 1.86
CA SER A 293 -2.29 6.69 0.46
C SER A 293 -3.48 6.55 -0.50
N SER A 294 -4.63 6.07 0.00
CA SER A 294 -5.77 5.66 -0.83
C SER A 294 -5.40 4.58 -1.87
N GLY A 295 -4.60 3.59 -1.45
CA GLY A 295 -4.17 2.45 -2.27
C GLY A 295 -3.16 1.55 -1.55
N LEU A 296 -2.90 0.37 -2.13
CA LEU A 296 -2.05 -0.68 -1.55
C LEU A 296 -0.55 -0.39 -1.61
N ALA A 297 -0.12 0.55 -2.45
CA ALA A 297 1.29 0.91 -2.60
C ALA A 297 1.58 2.25 -1.91
N LEU A 298 2.69 2.32 -1.19
CA LEU A 298 3.26 3.55 -0.65
C LEU A 298 4.50 3.93 -1.45
N SER A 299 4.60 5.17 -1.87
CA SER A 299 5.83 5.71 -2.46
C SER A 299 6.86 6.03 -1.38
N ASP A 300 8.13 6.18 -1.76
CA ASP A 300 9.18 6.64 -0.85
C ASP A 300 8.87 8.00 -0.22
N ALA A 301 8.21 8.90 -0.96
CA ALA A 301 7.80 10.20 -0.44
C ALA A 301 6.70 10.05 0.61
N GLN A 302 5.72 9.18 0.38
CA GLN A 302 4.65 8.88 1.34
C GLN A 302 5.17 8.17 2.58
N LEU A 303 6.11 7.23 2.44
CA LEU A 303 6.77 6.58 3.58
C LEU A 303 7.51 7.60 4.47
N ARG A 304 8.26 8.52 3.86
CA ARG A 304 8.91 9.63 4.58
C ARG A 304 7.88 10.56 5.24
N ALA A 305 6.79 10.88 4.55
CA ALA A 305 5.69 11.68 5.10
C ALA A 305 5.05 11.00 6.31
N ILE A 306 4.76 9.70 6.26
CA ILE A 306 4.26 8.92 7.40
C ILE A 306 5.22 9.01 8.57
N CYS A 307 6.54 8.84 8.33
CA CYS A 307 7.56 8.95 9.38
C CYS A 307 7.64 10.35 10.00
N SER A 308 7.29 11.40 9.26
CA SER A 308 7.35 12.80 9.73
C SER A 308 6.10 13.24 10.49
N ILE A 309 4.96 12.51 10.39
CA ILE A 309 3.72 12.86 11.11
C ILE A 309 3.97 12.88 12.62
N HIS A 310 4.59 11.84 13.14
CA HIS A 310 4.91 11.75 14.56
C HIS A 310 6.11 10.81 14.81
N PRO A 311 7.02 11.11 15.76
CA PRO A 311 8.17 10.25 16.07
C PRO A 311 7.78 8.96 16.80
N GLY A 312 6.58 8.88 17.35
CA GLY A 312 6.06 7.74 18.10
C GLY A 312 5.82 6.50 17.24
N ARG A 313 4.94 5.65 17.72
CA ARG A 313 4.65 4.34 17.13
C ARG A 313 3.92 4.46 15.79
N ILE A 314 4.24 3.58 14.84
CA ILE A 314 3.48 3.39 13.60
C ILE A 314 2.74 2.05 13.70
N VAL A 315 1.44 2.05 13.42
CA VAL A 315 0.57 0.88 13.38
C VAL A 315 0.06 0.70 11.96
N LEU A 316 0.27 -0.46 11.39
CA LEU A 316 -0.18 -0.82 10.04
C LEU A 316 -1.45 -1.65 10.18
N ALA A 317 -2.54 -1.15 9.66
CA ALA A 317 -3.88 -1.71 9.80
C ALA A 317 -4.53 -1.88 8.42
N GLY A 318 -3.85 -2.64 7.55
CA GLY A 318 -4.38 -3.07 6.25
C GLY A 318 -5.57 -4.01 6.41
N ASP A 319 -6.35 -4.21 5.35
CA ASP A 319 -7.56 -5.04 5.37
C ASP A 319 -7.26 -6.48 5.82
N GLY A 320 -8.23 -7.14 6.47
CA GLY A 320 -8.14 -8.50 6.96
C GLY A 320 -8.29 -9.56 5.87
N ASP A 321 -7.88 -9.24 4.65
CA ASP A 321 -7.77 -10.18 3.55
C ASP A 321 -6.30 -10.45 3.18
N ARG A 322 -6.07 -11.31 2.18
CA ARG A 322 -4.73 -11.65 1.75
C ARG A 322 -3.97 -10.43 1.22
N ALA A 323 -4.63 -9.57 0.42
CA ALA A 323 -3.98 -8.42 -0.21
C ALA A 323 -3.56 -7.36 0.83
N GLY A 324 -4.41 -7.11 1.83
CA GLY A 324 -4.14 -6.19 2.93
C GLY A 324 -3.03 -6.66 3.86
N ARG A 325 -2.99 -7.98 4.16
CA ARG A 325 -1.88 -8.57 4.93
C ARG A 325 -0.55 -8.46 4.19
N GLU A 326 -0.53 -8.75 2.89
CA GLU A 326 0.65 -8.60 2.05
C GLU A 326 1.09 -7.12 1.93
N ALA A 327 0.13 -6.19 1.82
CA ALA A 327 0.41 -4.76 1.82
C ALA A 327 1.04 -4.29 3.14
N SER A 328 0.44 -4.66 4.28
CA SER A 328 0.97 -4.34 5.62
C SER A 328 2.38 -4.87 5.81
N ALA A 329 2.68 -6.09 5.33
CA ALA A 329 4.02 -6.67 5.40
C ALA A 329 5.04 -5.89 4.56
N ARG A 330 4.66 -5.46 3.34
CA ARG A 330 5.52 -4.61 2.50
C ARG A 330 5.78 -3.26 3.16
N TRP A 331 4.74 -2.56 3.62
CA TRP A 331 4.87 -1.26 4.30
C TRP A 331 5.78 -1.35 5.53
N ALA A 332 5.66 -2.43 6.31
CA ALA A 332 6.51 -2.67 7.45
C ALA A 332 7.98 -2.82 7.06
N THR A 333 8.26 -3.54 5.97
CA THR A 333 9.61 -3.71 5.44
C THR A 333 10.19 -2.39 4.95
N ASP A 334 9.39 -1.59 4.23
CA ASP A 334 9.80 -0.31 3.68
C ASP A 334 10.07 0.71 4.80
N LEU A 335 9.20 0.79 5.81
CA LEU A 335 9.40 1.65 7.00
C LEU A 335 10.65 1.24 7.80
N LEU A 336 10.90 -0.06 7.90
CA LEU A 336 12.09 -0.56 8.56
C LEU A 336 13.37 -0.14 7.80
N GLY A 337 13.32 -0.10 6.48
CA GLY A 337 14.38 0.46 5.64
C GLY A 337 14.68 1.93 5.94
N LEU A 338 13.70 2.70 6.41
CA LEU A 338 13.84 4.08 6.90
C LEU A 338 14.21 4.16 8.40
N GLY A 339 14.52 3.04 9.06
CA GLY A 339 14.84 2.98 10.49
C GLY A 339 13.63 3.13 11.43
N ARG A 340 12.40 2.97 10.92
CA ARG A 340 11.16 3.06 11.69
C ARG A 340 10.56 1.68 11.91
N GLU A 341 10.43 1.29 13.17
CA GLU A 341 9.67 0.10 13.54
C GLU A 341 8.17 0.37 13.47
N SER A 342 7.40 -0.64 13.08
CA SER A 342 5.94 -0.59 13.03
C SER A 342 5.32 -1.84 13.66
N LEU A 343 4.07 -1.72 14.05
CA LEU A 343 3.23 -2.83 14.49
C LEU A 343 2.21 -3.13 13.40
N ILE A 344 1.81 -4.38 13.25
CA ILE A 344 0.76 -4.76 12.31
C ILE A 344 -0.46 -5.20 13.09
N THR A 345 -1.62 -4.63 12.78
CA THR A 345 -2.92 -5.11 13.25
C THR A 345 -3.42 -6.17 12.26
N ASP A 346 -3.65 -7.38 12.74
CA ASP A 346 -4.20 -8.48 11.94
C ASP A 346 -5.70 -8.58 12.22
N TRP A 347 -6.49 -7.96 11.37
CA TRP A 347 -7.95 -8.05 11.46
C TRP A 347 -8.43 -9.47 11.16
N PRO A 348 -9.54 -9.92 11.75
CA PRO A 348 -10.22 -11.14 11.32
C PRO A 348 -10.60 -11.08 9.83
N ASP A 349 -10.68 -12.23 9.17
CA ASP A 349 -11.06 -12.32 7.76
C ASP A 349 -12.38 -11.59 7.49
N GLY A 350 -12.39 -10.76 6.44
CA GLY A 350 -13.53 -9.96 6.04
C GLY A 350 -13.74 -8.65 6.82
N HIS A 351 -12.83 -8.30 7.75
CA HIS A 351 -12.84 -7.02 8.43
C HIS A 351 -11.77 -6.08 7.84
N ASP A 352 -12.09 -4.80 7.89
CA ASP A 352 -11.19 -3.67 7.72
C ASP A 352 -11.30 -2.76 8.97
N ALA A 353 -10.53 -1.69 9.03
CA ALA A 353 -10.59 -0.79 10.18
C ALA A 353 -11.99 -0.16 10.32
N SER A 354 -12.67 0.15 9.21
CA SER A 354 -14.01 0.75 9.22
C SER A 354 -15.06 -0.18 9.81
N SER A 355 -15.16 -1.41 9.33
CA SER A 355 -16.10 -2.42 9.83
C SER A 355 -15.81 -2.81 11.28
N TRP A 356 -14.53 -2.92 11.65
CA TRP A 356 -14.13 -3.19 13.03
C TRP A 356 -14.56 -2.08 13.99
N MET A 357 -14.33 -0.81 13.60
CA MET A 357 -14.75 0.34 14.41
C MET A 357 -16.27 0.46 14.48
N ALA A 358 -16.99 0.15 13.40
CA ALA A 358 -18.45 0.13 13.39
C ALA A 358 -19.03 -0.95 14.34
N GLU A 359 -18.42 -2.16 14.39
CA GLU A 359 -18.87 -3.24 15.26
C GLU A 359 -18.53 -3.02 16.74
N HIS A 360 -17.34 -2.48 17.05
CA HIS A 360 -16.80 -2.44 18.40
C HIS A 360 -16.78 -1.02 19.02
N GLY A 361 -17.06 0.01 18.25
CA GLY A 361 -17.04 1.41 18.72
C GLY A 361 -15.69 1.77 19.36
N THR A 362 -15.73 2.51 20.46
CA THR A 362 -14.51 2.96 21.18
C THR A 362 -13.64 1.81 21.70
N GLN A 363 -14.21 0.63 21.92
CA GLN A 363 -13.46 -0.57 22.29
C GLN A 363 -12.60 -1.08 21.13
N GLY A 364 -12.98 -0.79 19.88
CA GLY A 364 -12.22 -1.14 18.69
C GLY A 364 -10.81 -0.55 18.66
N LEU A 365 -10.59 0.63 19.29
CA LEU A 365 -9.28 1.27 19.38
C LEU A 365 -8.25 0.44 20.15
N VAL A 366 -8.67 -0.48 21.01
CA VAL A 366 -7.77 -1.37 21.74
C VAL A 366 -6.95 -2.22 20.77
N ALA A 367 -7.52 -2.60 19.63
CA ALA A 367 -6.80 -3.33 18.58
C ALA A 367 -5.60 -2.57 18.01
N LEU A 368 -5.60 -1.23 18.11
CA LEU A 368 -4.51 -0.37 17.66
C LEU A 368 -3.48 -0.06 18.75
N THR A 369 -3.75 -0.36 20.02
CA THR A 369 -2.90 0.04 21.15
C THR A 369 -2.19 -1.10 21.86
N CYS A 370 -2.74 -2.32 21.87
CA CYS A 370 -2.25 -3.44 22.66
C CYS A 370 -1.93 -4.69 21.84
N PRO A 371 -0.66 -5.12 21.78
CA PRO A 371 -0.27 -6.31 21.03
C PRO A 371 -0.78 -7.63 21.61
N SER A 372 -1.11 -7.71 22.91
CA SER A 372 -1.36 -9.00 23.57
C SER A 372 -2.52 -9.05 24.57
N ALA A 373 -3.20 -7.95 24.85
CA ALA A 373 -4.05 -7.86 26.05
C ALA A 373 -5.55 -7.94 25.81
N ALA A 374 -6.04 -8.22 24.63
CA ALA A 374 -7.46 -8.12 24.44
C ALA A 374 -8.18 -9.47 24.38
N THR A 375 -8.70 -10.02 25.47
CA THR A 375 -9.83 -10.94 25.47
C THR A 375 -11.11 -10.13 25.34
N THR A 376 -11.86 -10.29 24.20
CA THR A 376 -13.23 -9.78 24.17
C THR A 376 -14.06 -10.64 25.13
N PRO A 377 -15.04 -10.08 25.84
CA PRO A 377 -15.84 -10.82 26.80
C PRO A 377 -16.71 -11.95 26.20
N ARG A 378 -16.70 -12.19 24.90
CA ARG A 378 -17.61 -13.12 24.22
C ARG A 378 -16.99 -14.09 23.23
N GLY A 379 -15.70 -14.42 23.35
CA GLY A 379 -15.10 -15.51 22.56
C GLY A 379 -15.02 -15.31 21.04
N LYS A 380 -15.24 -14.08 20.53
CA LYS A 380 -15.07 -13.76 19.11
C LYS A 380 -13.59 -13.63 18.72
N PRO A 381 -13.21 -13.94 17.47
CA PRO A 381 -11.84 -13.78 16.98
C PRO A 381 -11.35 -12.34 17.19
N ARG A 382 -10.09 -12.18 17.50
CA ARG A 382 -9.44 -10.89 17.79
C ARG A 382 -8.43 -10.54 16.75
N PRO A 383 -8.19 -9.26 16.47
CA PRO A 383 -7.00 -8.86 15.74
C PRO A 383 -5.77 -9.34 16.54
N ARG A 384 -4.91 -10.09 15.88
CA ARG A 384 -3.64 -10.51 16.45
C ARG A 384 -2.60 -9.47 16.06
N TYR A 385 -2.01 -8.82 17.04
CA TYR A 385 -0.76 -8.11 16.78
C TYR A 385 0.31 -9.16 16.47
N SER A 386 0.79 -9.19 15.25
CA SER A 386 2.08 -9.79 14.98
C SER A 386 3.13 -8.79 15.47
N GLY A 387 3.61 -8.96 16.69
CA GLY A 387 4.59 -8.07 17.31
C GLY A 387 5.96 -8.04 16.63
N SER A 388 6.07 -8.66 15.45
CA SER A 388 7.28 -8.71 14.65
C SER A 388 6.95 -8.56 13.17
N VAL A 389 7.39 -7.47 12.59
CA VAL A 389 7.49 -7.27 11.13
C VAL A 389 8.07 -8.50 10.44
N VAL A 390 9.03 -9.14 11.10
CA VAL A 390 9.70 -10.34 10.61
C VAL A 390 8.74 -11.53 10.51
N ALA A 391 7.87 -11.77 11.51
CA ALA A 391 6.90 -12.84 11.45
C ALA A 391 5.92 -12.66 10.27
N THR A 392 5.49 -11.43 10.02
CA THR A 392 4.61 -11.11 8.90
C THR A 392 5.32 -11.23 7.55
N THR A 393 6.58 -10.77 7.47
CA THR A 393 7.41 -10.90 6.27
C THR A 393 7.68 -12.38 5.95
N ILE A 394 7.92 -13.20 6.97
CA ILE A 394 8.08 -14.66 6.81
C ILE A 394 6.78 -15.31 6.36
N ALA A 395 5.65 -14.97 6.99
CA ALA A 395 4.35 -15.51 6.62
C ALA A 395 3.96 -15.13 5.18
N SER A 396 4.23 -13.89 4.77
CA SER A 396 4.03 -13.41 3.39
C SER A 396 4.98 -14.10 2.40
N ALA A 397 6.26 -14.24 2.74
CA ALA A 397 7.23 -14.92 1.91
C ALA A 397 6.94 -16.43 1.78
N ALA A 398 6.44 -17.07 2.84
CA ALA A 398 6.03 -18.47 2.83
C ALA A 398 4.81 -18.73 1.91
N THR A 399 3.96 -17.71 1.69
CA THR A 399 2.80 -17.82 0.78
C THR A 399 3.17 -17.56 -0.68
N THR A 400 4.29 -16.87 -0.97
CA THR A 400 4.56 -16.33 -2.32
C THR A 400 5.57 -17.13 -3.14
N ALA A 401 6.55 -17.81 -2.57
CA ALA A 401 7.45 -18.74 -3.30
C ALA A 401 8.39 -19.50 -2.37
N HIS A 402 8.39 -20.82 -2.45
CA HIS A 402 9.16 -21.73 -1.59
C HIS A 402 10.70 -21.57 -1.64
N GLN A 403 11.26 -20.88 -2.61
CA GLN A 403 12.72 -20.74 -2.79
C GLN A 403 13.29 -19.36 -2.43
N ALA A 404 12.46 -18.34 -2.21
CA ALA A 404 12.90 -16.96 -2.01
C ALA A 404 12.75 -16.44 -0.57
N ALA A 405 12.21 -17.23 0.37
CA ALA A 405 11.87 -16.76 1.72
C ALA A 405 13.07 -16.23 2.52
N ALA A 406 14.19 -16.94 2.53
CA ALA A 406 15.36 -16.54 3.30
C ALA A 406 16.05 -15.27 2.78
N PRO A 407 16.28 -15.11 1.46
CA PRO A 407 16.76 -13.84 0.91
C PRO A 407 15.83 -12.66 1.20
N THR A 408 14.52 -12.87 1.11
CA THR A 408 13.50 -11.83 1.34
C THR A 408 13.48 -11.37 2.80
N VAL A 409 13.60 -12.28 3.75
CA VAL A 409 13.61 -11.96 5.20
C VAL A 409 14.90 -11.24 5.61
N LEU A 410 16.03 -11.57 4.99
CA LEU A 410 17.33 -10.98 5.32
C LEU A 410 17.65 -9.71 4.50
N SER A 411 16.99 -9.51 3.37
CA SER A 411 17.19 -8.33 2.49
C SER A 411 17.05 -6.99 3.22
N PRO A 412 16.04 -6.78 4.10
CA PRO A 412 15.91 -5.52 4.81
C PRO A 412 17.10 -5.18 5.73
N LEU A 413 17.85 -6.19 6.19
CA LEU A 413 19.04 -5.95 7.04
C LEU A 413 20.10 -5.09 6.37
N HIS A 414 20.25 -5.22 5.03
CA HIS A 414 21.23 -4.43 4.28
C HIS A 414 20.79 -2.98 4.07
N ALA A 415 19.50 -2.71 4.13
CA ALA A 415 18.94 -1.36 4.00
C ALA A 415 18.89 -0.59 5.34
N LEU A 416 19.01 -1.29 6.47
CA LEU A 416 18.97 -0.66 7.79
C LEU A 416 20.28 0.06 8.13
N PRO A 417 20.21 1.20 8.82
CA PRO A 417 21.40 1.84 9.40
C PRO A 417 22.15 0.85 10.30
N PRO A 418 23.51 0.85 10.26
CA PRO A 418 24.31 -0.02 11.12
C PRO A 418 24.03 0.25 12.61
N GLY A 419 24.27 -0.76 13.45
CA GLY A 419 24.14 -0.63 14.89
C GLY A 419 22.82 -1.20 15.46
N ALA A 420 22.14 -0.46 16.35
CA ALA A 420 20.99 -0.94 17.10
C ALA A 420 19.79 -1.40 16.22
N PRO A 421 19.44 -0.72 15.11
CA PRO A 421 18.35 -1.18 14.23
C PRO A 421 18.61 -2.55 13.63
N GLN A 422 19.83 -2.77 13.08
CA GLN A 422 20.20 -4.06 12.50
C GLN A 422 20.23 -5.18 13.55
N ARG A 423 20.74 -4.91 14.76
CA ARG A 423 20.75 -5.89 15.85
C ARG A 423 19.34 -6.27 16.30
N ARG A 424 18.41 -5.29 16.38
CA ARG A 424 17.00 -5.56 16.74
C ARG A 424 16.31 -6.41 15.69
N TYR A 425 16.49 -6.06 14.42
CA TYR A 425 15.94 -6.84 13.32
C TYR A 425 16.49 -8.27 13.30
N ALA A 426 17.80 -8.44 13.44
CA ALA A 426 18.44 -9.74 13.46
C ALA A 426 17.90 -10.63 14.61
N ARG A 427 17.68 -10.08 15.80
CA ARG A 427 17.04 -10.79 16.92
C ARG A 427 15.62 -11.22 16.60
N ALA A 428 14.83 -10.31 16.04
CA ALA A 428 13.44 -10.61 15.68
C ALA A 428 13.38 -11.68 14.58
N ALA A 429 14.23 -11.58 13.55
CA ALA A 429 14.33 -12.57 12.48
C ALA A 429 14.72 -13.96 13.01
N ALA A 430 15.72 -14.03 13.89
CA ALA A 430 16.10 -15.29 14.56
C ALA A 430 14.96 -15.87 15.39
N GLY A 431 14.26 -15.03 16.16
CA GLY A 431 13.12 -15.42 16.98
C GLY A 431 11.96 -16.00 16.18
N CYS A 432 11.79 -15.61 14.92
CA CYS A 432 10.73 -16.12 14.06
C CYS A 432 11.16 -17.32 13.20
N LEU A 433 12.36 -17.27 12.60
CA LEU A 433 12.85 -18.33 11.70
C LEU A 433 13.28 -19.58 12.45
N THR A 434 13.95 -19.44 13.59
CA THR A 434 14.46 -20.60 14.33
C THR A 434 13.35 -21.55 14.79
N PRO A 435 12.21 -21.11 15.37
CA PRO A 435 11.10 -22.01 15.70
C PRO A 435 10.52 -22.75 14.49
N LEU A 436 10.47 -22.12 13.31
CA LEU A 436 10.02 -22.76 12.07
C LEU A 436 10.99 -23.85 11.62
N LEU A 437 12.30 -23.58 11.69
CA LEU A 437 13.33 -24.56 11.39
C LEU A 437 13.30 -25.74 12.39
N ILE A 438 13.04 -25.46 13.67
CA ILE A 438 12.88 -26.49 14.70
C ILE A 438 11.66 -27.37 14.42
N ALA A 439 10.56 -26.79 13.99
CA ALA A 439 9.33 -27.53 13.69
C ALA A 439 9.42 -28.37 12.42
N ALA A 440 10.32 -28.01 11.49
CA ALA A 440 10.53 -28.73 10.26
C ALA A 440 11.16 -30.10 10.50
N HIS A 441 10.47 -31.17 10.10
CA HIS A 441 10.95 -32.56 10.21
C HIS A 441 11.40 -32.98 11.63
N ARG A 442 10.80 -32.41 12.68
CA ARG A 442 11.13 -32.77 14.06
C ARG A 442 10.94 -34.28 14.27
N PRO A 443 11.97 -35.03 14.66
CA PRO A 443 11.85 -36.44 14.97
C PRO A 443 11.01 -36.66 16.24
N PRO A 444 10.45 -37.84 16.46
CA PRO A 444 9.79 -38.18 17.71
C PRO A 444 10.70 -37.91 18.92
N GLU A 445 10.12 -37.49 20.04
CA GLU A 445 10.91 -37.34 21.28
C GLU A 445 11.53 -38.68 21.67
N ALA A 446 12.83 -38.64 22.00
CA ALA A 446 13.48 -39.84 22.50
C ALA A 446 12.90 -40.21 23.88
N PRO A 447 12.30 -41.41 24.06
CA PRO A 447 11.79 -41.84 25.35
C PRO A 447 12.94 -41.96 26.38
N PRO A 448 12.65 -41.88 27.67
CA PRO A 448 13.62 -42.25 28.68
C PRO A 448 14.16 -43.66 28.39
N ARG A 449 15.47 -43.86 28.62
CA ARG A 449 16.13 -45.14 28.29
C ARG A 449 15.43 -46.38 28.90
N GLU A 450 14.81 -46.19 30.04
CA GLU A 450 14.08 -47.22 30.77
C GLU A 450 12.71 -47.55 30.14
N ALA A 451 12.19 -46.70 29.28
CA ALA A 451 10.91 -46.86 28.57
C ALA A 451 11.07 -47.29 27.11
N ALA A 452 12.30 -47.42 26.60
CA ALA A 452 12.55 -47.87 25.23
C ALA A 452 12.39 -49.38 25.10
N GLU A 453 11.70 -49.87 24.07
CA GLU A 453 11.51 -51.29 23.78
C GLU A 453 12.81 -52.01 23.44
N GLY A 454 13.88 -51.27 23.08
CA GLY A 454 15.21 -51.79 22.82
C GLY A 454 16.27 -50.68 22.77
N TRP A 455 17.53 -51.07 23.03
CA TRP A 455 18.68 -50.16 23.02
C TRP A 455 18.96 -49.56 21.65
N GLU A 456 18.81 -50.37 20.61
CA GLU A 456 19.05 -49.96 19.23
C GLU A 456 18.02 -48.91 18.75
N GLU A 457 16.74 -49.06 19.11
CA GLU A 457 15.69 -48.10 18.82
C GLU A 457 15.94 -46.78 19.53
N TRP A 458 16.31 -46.83 20.83
CA TRP A 458 16.64 -45.64 21.60
C TRP A 458 17.86 -44.87 21.03
N GLU A 459 18.92 -45.57 20.61
CA GLU A 459 20.08 -44.98 19.96
C GLU A 459 19.71 -44.38 18.62
N SER A 460 18.87 -45.03 17.82
CA SER A 460 18.38 -44.52 16.54
C SER A 460 17.61 -43.22 16.70
N ILE A 461 16.68 -43.15 17.66
CA ILE A 461 15.90 -41.94 17.96
C ILE A 461 16.81 -40.81 18.47
N ARG A 462 17.77 -41.12 19.34
CA ARG A 462 18.75 -40.12 19.78
C ARG A 462 19.64 -39.61 18.67
N ALA A 463 20.08 -40.45 17.75
CA ALA A 463 20.87 -40.07 16.59
C ALA A 463 20.06 -39.16 15.66
N ALA A 464 18.77 -39.47 15.43
CA ALA A 464 17.87 -38.63 14.65
C ALA A 464 17.66 -37.26 15.31
N HIS A 465 17.54 -37.20 16.65
CA HIS A 465 17.48 -35.94 17.39
C HIS A 465 18.76 -35.12 17.26
N ALA A 466 19.92 -35.73 17.39
CA ALA A 466 21.20 -35.06 17.26
C ALA A 466 21.38 -34.50 15.83
N ALA A 467 21.04 -35.30 14.83
CA ALA A 467 21.07 -34.87 13.40
C ALA A 467 20.12 -33.69 13.13
N HIS A 468 18.93 -33.73 13.74
CA HIS A 468 17.99 -32.61 13.62
C HIS A 468 18.52 -31.31 14.24
N VAL A 469 19.09 -31.40 15.46
CA VAL A 469 19.70 -30.23 16.11
C VAL A 469 20.86 -29.67 15.28
N ASP A 470 21.68 -30.54 14.70
CA ASP A 470 22.79 -30.16 13.85
C ASP A 470 22.31 -29.49 12.55
N ALA A 471 21.24 -30.00 11.94
CA ALA A 471 20.63 -29.40 10.76
C ALA A 471 20.04 -28.01 11.04
N VAL A 472 19.33 -27.85 12.17
CA VAL A 472 18.80 -26.54 12.62
C VAL A 472 19.93 -25.55 12.88
N ALA A 473 20.96 -25.96 13.64
CA ALA A 473 22.12 -25.12 13.92
C ALA A 473 22.86 -24.71 12.64
N GLY A 474 23.02 -25.65 11.69
CA GLY A 474 23.61 -25.41 10.36
C GLY A 474 22.81 -24.40 9.55
N ALA A 475 21.49 -24.55 9.45
CA ALA A 475 20.64 -23.59 8.73
C ALA A 475 20.69 -22.19 9.34
N VAL A 476 20.62 -22.10 10.67
CA VAL A 476 20.76 -20.83 11.40
C VAL A 476 22.13 -20.19 11.14
N ALA A 477 23.21 -20.98 11.12
CA ALA A 477 24.56 -20.49 10.83
C ALA A 477 24.69 -19.97 9.40
N CYS A 478 24.16 -20.69 8.41
CA CYS A 478 24.17 -20.27 7.01
C CYS A 478 23.45 -18.94 6.77
N LEU A 479 22.32 -18.73 7.44
CA LEU A 479 21.62 -17.45 7.42
C LEU A 479 22.44 -16.36 8.10
N GLY A 480 23.09 -16.69 9.23
CA GLY A 480 23.95 -15.77 9.98
C GLY A 480 25.17 -15.31 9.21
N GLN A 481 25.74 -16.13 8.32
CA GLN A 481 26.90 -15.73 7.48
C GLN A 481 26.61 -14.53 6.58
N ARG A 482 25.33 -14.34 6.18
CA ARG A 482 24.90 -13.25 5.31
C ARG A 482 24.75 -11.91 6.04
N LEU A 483 24.90 -11.90 7.36
CA LEU A 483 24.71 -10.73 8.21
C LEU A 483 26.01 -9.99 8.48
N LEU A 484 25.92 -8.68 8.71
CA LEU A 484 27.02 -7.88 9.21
C LEU A 484 27.42 -8.33 10.62
N PRO A 485 28.70 -8.18 11.04
CA PRO A 485 29.20 -8.74 12.29
C PRO A 485 28.36 -8.43 13.53
N GLU A 486 27.91 -7.18 13.68
CA GLU A 486 27.08 -6.78 14.84
C GLU A 486 25.67 -7.40 14.83
N ALA A 487 25.05 -7.48 13.65
CA ALA A 487 23.76 -8.12 13.49
C ALA A 487 23.87 -9.64 13.68
N ARG A 488 24.97 -10.26 13.23
CA ARG A 488 25.28 -11.69 13.36
C ARG A 488 25.33 -12.14 14.81
N GLN A 489 26.01 -11.40 15.69
CA GLN A 489 26.06 -11.73 17.11
C GLN A 489 24.68 -11.72 17.75
N ALA A 490 23.86 -10.71 17.43
CA ALA A 490 22.48 -10.61 17.93
C ALA A 490 21.59 -11.75 17.40
N TRP A 491 21.80 -12.17 16.16
CA TRP A 491 21.14 -13.33 15.53
C TRP A 491 21.50 -14.63 16.24
N VAL A 492 22.78 -14.93 16.41
CA VAL A 492 23.28 -16.16 17.04
C VAL A 492 22.72 -16.30 18.47
N GLY A 493 22.78 -15.24 19.27
CA GLY A 493 22.27 -15.27 20.65
C GLY A 493 20.75 -15.52 20.72
N ALA A 494 19.97 -14.88 19.85
CA ALA A 494 18.52 -15.08 19.81
C ALA A 494 18.13 -16.47 19.31
N ALA A 495 18.79 -16.99 18.28
CA ALA A 495 18.56 -18.35 17.79
C ALA A 495 18.91 -19.41 18.84
N ALA A 496 20.01 -19.23 19.56
CA ALA A 496 20.40 -20.13 20.64
C ALA A 496 19.35 -20.19 21.77
N GLN A 497 18.72 -19.07 22.09
CA GLN A 497 17.61 -19.02 23.05
C GLN A 497 16.40 -19.83 22.58
N GLN A 498 16.06 -19.75 21.28
CA GLN A 498 14.94 -20.53 20.71
C GLN A 498 15.23 -22.03 20.74
N ILE A 499 16.46 -22.44 20.40
CA ILE A 499 16.90 -23.84 20.46
C ILE A 499 16.83 -24.36 21.90
N ALA A 500 17.27 -23.59 22.87
CA ALA A 500 17.20 -23.95 24.27
C ALA A 500 15.74 -24.02 24.78
N GLY A 501 14.91 -23.06 24.41
CA GLY A 501 13.48 -23.05 24.76
C GLY A 501 12.70 -24.23 24.18
N ALA A 502 13.17 -24.79 23.05
CA ALA A 502 12.62 -26.00 22.46
C ALA A 502 13.16 -27.32 23.07
N GLY A 503 14.01 -27.24 24.09
CA GLY A 503 14.60 -28.43 24.73
C GLY A 503 15.69 -29.13 23.91
N LEU A 504 16.21 -28.51 22.86
CA LEU A 504 17.18 -29.11 21.95
C LEU A 504 18.64 -28.93 22.40
N GLY A 505 18.88 -28.34 23.55
CA GLY A 505 20.19 -28.19 24.17
C GLY A 505 20.33 -26.91 24.97
N PRO A 506 21.35 -26.79 25.85
CA PRO A 506 21.60 -25.58 26.61
C PRO A 506 21.93 -24.37 25.71
N SER A 507 21.41 -23.17 26.03
CA SER A 507 21.62 -21.93 25.25
C SER A 507 23.10 -21.64 24.95
N GLY A 508 23.96 -21.73 25.97
CA GLY A 508 25.39 -21.47 25.77
C GLY A 508 26.12 -22.48 24.89
N TRP A 509 25.63 -23.74 24.82
CA TRP A 509 26.13 -24.72 23.87
C TRP A 509 25.67 -24.38 22.44
N ALA A 510 24.38 -24.11 22.28
CA ALA A 510 23.81 -23.73 20.97
C ALA A 510 24.47 -22.48 20.40
N GLU A 511 24.71 -21.47 21.26
CA GLU A 511 25.39 -20.24 20.87
C GLU A 511 26.81 -20.50 20.35
N ARG A 512 27.63 -21.27 21.08
CA ARG A 512 28.98 -21.63 20.64
C ARG A 512 28.97 -22.46 19.35
N LYS A 513 28.04 -23.41 19.24
CA LYS A 513 27.92 -24.24 18.04
C LYS A 513 27.54 -23.43 16.81
N ILE A 514 26.53 -22.56 16.91
CA ILE A 514 26.10 -21.70 15.80
C ILE A 514 27.23 -20.72 15.43
N ALA A 515 27.87 -20.08 16.40
CA ALA A 515 28.97 -19.15 16.16
C ALA A 515 30.13 -19.85 15.42
N TRP A 516 30.52 -21.05 15.85
CA TRP A 516 31.54 -21.86 15.19
C TRP A 516 31.12 -22.22 13.74
N LEU A 517 29.90 -22.67 13.52
CA LEU A 517 29.39 -23.00 12.20
C LEU A 517 29.33 -21.78 11.28
N VAL A 518 28.95 -20.61 11.78
CA VAL A 518 28.97 -19.35 11.01
C VAL A 518 30.37 -19.05 10.43
N GLU A 519 31.41 -19.40 11.17
CA GLU A 519 32.80 -19.14 10.74
C GLU A 519 33.38 -20.26 9.85
N THR A 520 32.89 -21.49 9.99
CA THR A 520 33.53 -22.67 9.41
C THR A 520 32.76 -23.31 8.27
N MET A 521 31.45 -23.11 8.14
CA MET A 521 30.66 -23.71 7.06
C MET A 521 30.99 -23.08 5.69
N THR A 522 31.20 -23.92 4.69
CA THR A 522 31.42 -23.50 3.30
C THR A 522 30.09 -23.15 2.60
N ALA A 523 30.17 -22.40 1.48
CA ALA A 523 29.02 -22.11 0.65
C ALA A 523 28.31 -23.37 0.12
N GLU A 524 29.07 -24.44 -0.17
CA GLU A 524 28.54 -25.74 -0.60
C GLU A 524 27.76 -26.41 0.52
N GLN A 525 28.29 -26.44 1.74
CA GLN A 525 27.59 -26.98 2.90
C GLN A 525 26.31 -26.18 3.22
N CYS A 526 26.33 -24.86 3.10
CA CYS A 526 25.14 -24.03 3.22
C CYS A 526 24.11 -24.36 2.12
N GLY A 527 24.56 -24.56 0.87
CA GLY A 527 23.72 -24.95 -0.26
C GLY A 527 23.03 -26.31 -0.06
N ALA A 528 23.65 -27.23 0.65
CA ALA A 528 23.08 -28.54 0.95
C ALA A 528 22.02 -28.51 2.08
N VAL A 529 22.18 -27.66 3.07
CA VAL A 529 21.32 -27.66 4.29
C VAL A 529 20.10 -26.74 4.17
N LEU A 530 20.26 -25.56 3.53
CA LEU A 530 19.24 -24.53 3.52
C LEU A 530 17.96 -24.85 2.73
N PRO A 531 18.01 -25.42 1.50
CA PRO A 531 16.81 -25.58 0.68
C PRO A 531 15.75 -26.48 1.33
N ASP A 532 16.17 -27.61 1.90
CA ASP A 532 15.26 -28.61 2.45
C ASP A 532 14.59 -28.12 3.74
N LEU A 533 15.35 -27.48 4.63
CA LEU A 533 14.81 -26.96 5.88
C LEU A 533 13.92 -25.73 5.68
N ILE A 534 14.25 -24.85 4.75
CA ILE A 534 13.41 -23.69 4.43
C ILE A 534 12.10 -24.16 3.78
N THR A 535 12.16 -25.12 2.85
CA THR A 535 10.97 -25.71 2.22
C THR A 535 10.07 -26.38 3.25
N ALA A 536 10.64 -27.13 4.18
CA ALA A 536 9.91 -27.79 5.26
C ALA A 536 9.31 -26.77 6.25
N ALA A 537 10.04 -25.73 6.64
CA ALA A 537 9.54 -24.66 7.51
C ALA A 537 8.36 -23.90 6.88
N CYS A 538 8.41 -23.64 5.55
CA CYS A 538 7.32 -23.05 4.81
C CYS A 538 6.07 -23.94 4.76
N SER A 539 6.24 -25.25 4.68
CA SER A 539 5.15 -26.23 4.66
C SER A 539 4.39 -26.31 6.00
N VAL A 540 5.09 -26.16 7.12
CA VAL A 540 4.50 -26.14 8.46
C VAL A 540 3.66 -24.87 8.70
N SER A 541 4.00 -23.76 8.04
CA SER A 541 3.31 -22.48 8.17
C SER A 541 2.06 -22.38 7.31
N ALA A 542 1.84 -23.30 6.37
CA ALA A 542 0.63 -23.29 5.53
C ALA A 542 -0.58 -23.71 6.39
N PRO A 543 -1.69 -22.96 6.38
CA PRO A 543 -2.89 -23.39 7.09
C PRO A 543 -3.34 -24.73 6.50
N ARG A 544 -3.52 -25.75 7.35
CA ARG A 544 -4.17 -26.99 6.95
C ARG A 544 -5.56 -26.63 6.44
N ARG A 545 -5.81 -26.92 5.16
CA ARG A 545 -7.09 -26.71 4.50
C ARG A 545 -8.18 -27.57 5.12
#